data_3ca0a57d2aebb656ac383da270d171fa
#
_entry.id   3ca0a57d2aebb656ac383da270d171fa
#
_cell.length_a   1.000
_cell.length_b   1.000
_cell.length_c   1.000
_cell.angle_alpha   90.00
_cell.angle_beta   90.00
_cell.angle_gamma   90.00
#
_symmetry.space_group_name_H-M   'P 1'
#
loop_
_entity.id
_entity.type
_entity.pdbx_description
1 polymer ?
#
loop_
_entity_poly.entity_id
_entity_poly.type
_entity_poly.pdbx_seq_one_letter_code
_entity_poly.pdbx_strand_id
1 'polypeptide(L)'
;PGIFEIPFIISKNINKYDGFIALGCVVKGQTSHFELITKATTYSIMDLSIKYKKPIGNGIISCFNKKQAKERSSLLKKNKGREAAKAIISVLGL
;
A
#
# COMPACT_ATOMS: atom_id res chain seq x y z
N PRO A 1 -14.25 -1.37 1.17
CA PRO A 1 -13.56 -2.31 0.28
C PRO A 1 -12.20 -2.71 0.80
N GLY A 2 -11.65 -3.78 0.25
CA GLY A 2 -10.33 -4.26 0.63
C GLY A 2 -9.22 -3.62 -0.21
N ILE A 3 -8.00 -4.16 -0.04
CA ILE A 3 -6.83 -3.65 -0.78
C ILE A 3 -6.90 -3.93 -2.28
N PHE A 4 -7.71 -4.91 -2.69
CA PHE A 4 -7.80 -5.30 -4.10
C PHE A 4 -8.29 -4.16 -5.00
N GLU A 5 -9.04 -3.22 -4.46
CA GLU A 5 -9.56 -2.07 -5.20
C GLU A 5 -8.59 -0.89 -5.27
N ILE A 6 -7.50 -0.91 -4.50
CA ILE A 6 -6.55 0.19 -4.45
C ILE A 6 -5.96 0.52 -5.82
N PRO A 7 -5.48 -0.45 -6.62
CA PRO A 7 -4.92 -0.12 -7.94
C PRO A 7 -5.91 0.58 -8.85
N PHE A 8 -7.18 0.18 -8.81
CA PHE A 8 -8.21 0.82 -9.63
C PHE A 8 -8.41 2.29 -9.25
N ILE A 9 -8.49 2.57 -7.96
CA ILE A 9 -8.68 3.95 -7.47
C ILE A 9 -7.48 4.81 -7.84
N ILE A 10 -6.26 4.30 -7.72
CA ILE A 10 -5.06 5.01 -8.12
C ILE A 10 -5.08 5.29 -9.62
N SER A 11 -5.37 4.28 -10.44
CA SER A 11 -5.40 4.44 -11.90
C SER A 11 -6.43 5.47 -12.34
N LYS A 12 -7.58 5.50 -11.69
CA LYS A 12 -8.64 6.46 -11.97
C LYS A 12 -8.20 7.90 -11.68
N ASN A 13 -7.32 8.10 -10.73
CA ASN A 13 -6.88 9.42 -10.29
C ASN A 13 -5.44 9.74 -10.71
N ILE A 14 -4.86 8.94 -11.61
CA ILE A 14 -3.43 8.99 -11.91
C ILE A 14 -2.97 10.36 -12.43
N ASN A 15 -3.83 11.07 -13.14
CA ASN A 15 -3.49 12.38 -13.70
C ASN A 15 -3.80 13.54 -12.76
N LYS A 16 -4.36 13.28 -11.58
CA LYS A 16 -4.76 14.34 -10.65
C LYS A 16 -3.69 14.68 -9.62
N TYR A 17 -2.76 13.75 -9.37
CA TYR A 17 -1.77 13.91 -8.30
C TYR A 17 -0.39 13.50 -8.78
N ASP A 18 0.64 14.04 -8.13
CA ASP A 18 2.04 13.73 -8.46
C ASP A 18 2.55 12.45 -7.80
N GLY A 19 1.86 12.00 -6.78
CA GLY A 19 2.21 10.76 -6.07
C GLY A 19 1.05 10.25 -5.26
N PHE A 20 1.18 9.01 -4.78
CA PHE A 20 0.10 8.32 -4.07
C PHE A 20 0.67 7.54 -2.90
N ILE A 21 -0.16 7.33 -1.89
CA ILE A 21 0.15 6.44 -0.79
C ILE A 21 -0.97 5.40 -0.70
N ALA A 22 -0.61 4.13 -0.84
CA ALA A 22 -1.56 3.03 -0.73
C ALA A 22 -1.55 2.54 0.72
N LEU A 23 -2.66 2.71 1.42
CA LEU A 23 -2.81 2.27 2.80
C LEU A 23 -3.83 1.16 2.88
N GLY A 24 -3.52 0.11 3.62
CA GLY A 24 -4.44 -0.99 3.83
C GLY A 24 -3.88 -2.01 4.80
N CYS A 25 -4.74 -2.91 5.23
CA CYS A 25 -4.35 -3.97 6.14
C CYS A 25 -5.01 -5.28 5.71
N VAL A 26 -4.19 -6.32 5.57
CA VAL A 26 -4.67 -7.66 5.25
C VAL A 26 -4.25 -8.60 6.35
N VAL A 27 -5.24 -9.24 6.97
CA VAL A 27 -4.99 -10.25 8.00
C VAL A 27 -5.20 -11.62 7.36
N LYS A 28 -4.25 -12.51 7.56
CA LYS A 28 -4.31 -13.86 7.00
C LYS A 28 -5.55 -14.60 7.50
N GLY A 29 -6.35 -15.11 6.55
CA GLY A 29 -7.47 -15.97 6.84
C GLY A 29 -7.08 -17.44 6.73
N GLN A 30 -8.08 -18.30 6.65
CA GLN A 30 -7.89 -19.74 6.55
C GLN A 30 -7.61 -20.24 5.14
N THR A 31 -7.63 -19.36 4.15
CA THR A 31 -7.42 -19.71 2.74
C THR A 31 -6.17 -19.07 2.18
N SER A 32 -5.71 -19.55 1.03
CA SER A 32 -4.58 -18.97 0.30
C SER A 32 -4.90 -17.62 -0.36
N HIS A 33 -6.13 -17.18 -0.27
CA HIS A 33 -6.63 -15.94 -0.85
C HIS A 33 -5.83 -14.71 -0.37
N PHE A 34 -5.38 -14.75 0.87
CA PHE A 34 -4.53 -13.73 1.48
C PHE A 34 -3.27 -13.43 0.63
N GLU A 35 -2.51 -14.48 0.28
CA GLU A 35 -1.27 -14.29 -0.48
C GLU A 35 -1.55 -13.83 -1.91
N LEU A 36 -2.57 -14.40 -2.53
CA LEU A 36 -2.94 -14.05 -3.90
C LEU A 36 -3.32 -12.58 -4.01
N ILE A 37 -4.17 -12.09 -3.13
CA ILE A 37 -4.61 -10.69 -3.15
C ILE A 37 -3.45 -9.75 -2.84
N THR A 38 -2.62 -10.08 -1.86
CA THR A 38 -1.48 -9.25 -1.48
C THR A 38 -0.49 -9.11 -2.62
N LYS A 39 -0.15 -10.21 -3.29
CA LYS A 39 0.76 -10.18 -4.43
C LYS A 39 0.17 -9.42 -5.62
N ALA A 40 -1.07 -9.70 -5.96
CA ALA A 40 -1.72 -9.04 -7.09
C ALA A 40 -1.78 -7.53 -6.88
N THR A 41 -2.14 -7.08 -5.69
CA THR A 41 -2.21 -5.66 -5.35
C THR A 41 -0.83 -5.01 -5.41
N THR A 42 0.18 -5.65 -4.83
CA THR A 42 1.54 -5.12 -4.80
C THR A 42 2.12 -4.98 -6.21
N TYR A 43 1.97 -5.99 -7.06
CA TYR A 43 2.46 -5.92 -8.43
C TYR A 43 1.71 -4.88 -9.26
N SER A 44 0.39 -4.76 -9.07
CA SER A 44 -0.39 -3.76 -9.78
C SER A 44 0.02 -2.33 -9.42
N ILE A 45 0.31 -2.08 -8.15
CA ILE A 45 0.80 -0.78 -7.67
C ILE A 45 2.17 -0.47 -8.30
N MET A 46 3.07 -1.44 -8.32
CA MET A 46 4.39 -1.29 -8.92
C MET A 46 4.27 -0.97 -10.40
N ASP A 47 3.42 -1.71 -11.14
CA ASP A 47 3.21 -1.50 -12.56
C ASP A 47 2.66 -0.11 -12.86
N LEU A 48 1.71 0.37 -12.07
CA LEU A 48 1.17 1.72 -12.21
C LEU A 48 2.25 2.78 -11.99
N SER A 49 3.06 2.59 -10.95
CA SER A 49 4.13 3.52 -10.62
C SER A 49 5.13 3.65 -11.79
N ILE A 50 5.52 2.54 -12.36
CA ILE A 50 6.48 2.51 -13.47
C ILE A 50 5.85 3.06 -14.74
N LYS A 51 4.63 2.62 -15.07
CA LYS A 51 3.95 3.02 -16.30
C LYS A 51 3.71 4.52 -16.38
N TYR A 52 3.27 5.13 -15.29
CA TYR A 52 2.93 6.55 -15.26
C TYR A 52 4.03 7.43 -14.68
N LYS A 53 5.15 6.84 -14.26
CA LYS A 53 6.30 7.54 -13.68
C LYS A 53 5.89 8.42 -12.51
N LYS A 54 5.02 7.89 -11.64
CA LYS A 54 4.56 8.54 -10.43
C LYS A 54 4.81 7.65 -9.22
N PRO A 55 5.41 8.18 -8.15
CA PRO A 55 5.72 7.36 -6.99
C PRO A 55 4.46 6.95 -6.25
N ILE A 56 4.41 5.69 -5.84
CA ILE A 56 3.32 5.15 -5.03
C ILE A 56 3.95 4.51 -3.79
N GLY A 57 3.75 5.13 -2.63
CA GLY A 57 4.23 4.59 -1.38
C GLY A 57 3.38 3.40 -0.94
N ASN A 58 4.03 2.31 -0.56
CA ASN A 58 3.33 1.10 -0.13
C ASN A 58 3.22 1.05 1.39
N GLY A 59 2.06 1.42 1.90
CA GLY A 59 1.69 1.31 3.30
C GLY A 59 0.74 0.16 3.58
N ILE A 60 0.66 -0.82 2.67
CA ILE A 60 -0.19 -1.99 2.85
C ILE A 60 0.51 -2.95 3.81
N ILE A 61 -0.21 -3.33 4.87
CA ILE A 61 0.29 -4.21 5.90
C ILE A 61 -0.28 -5.61 5.70
N SER A 62 0.60 -6.62 5.61
CA SER A 62 0.22 -8.03 5.62
C SER A 62 0.62 -8.64 6.95
N CYS A 63 -0.30 -9.26 7.65
CA CYS A 63 0.00 -9.82 8.95
C CYS A 63 -0.84 -11.06 9.22
N PHE A 64 -0.38 -11.87 10.18
CA PHE A 64 -1.04 -13.13 10.50
C PHE A 64 -2.22 -12.96 11.44
N ASN A 65 -2.27 -11.86 12.18
CA ASN A 65 -3.35 -11.62 13.13
C ASN A 65 -3.54 -10.11 13.40
N LYS A 66 -4.62 -9.79 14.08
CA LYS A 66 -4.96 -8.40 14.40
C LYS A 66 -3.93 -7.72 15.30
N LYS A 67 -3.27 -8.47 16.16
CA LYS A 67 -2.24 -7.92 17.04
C LYS A 67 -1.06 -7.38 16.23
N GLN A 68 -0.59 -8.14 15.24
CA GLN A 68 0.47 -7.69 14.35
C GLN A 68 0.05 -6.47 13.54
N ALA A 69 -1.19 -6.45 13.07
CA ALA A 69 -1.72 -5.30 12.33
C ALA A 69 -1.65 -4.04 13.18
N LYS A 70 -2.07 -4.15 14.44
CA LYS A 70 -2.07 -3.03 15.37
C LYS A 70 -0.65 -2.54 15.67
N GLU A 71 0.30 -3.45 15.86
CA GLU A 71 1.69 -3.09 16.10
C GLU A 71 2.32 -2.37 14.90
N ARG A 72 2.09 -2.88 13.69
CA ARG A 72 2.69 -2.33 12.48
C ARG A 72 2.12 -0.98 12.07
N SER A 73 0.91 -0.66 12.52
CA SER A 73 0.27 0.63 12.25
C SER A 73 0.47 1.64 13.37
N SER A 74 1.02 1.22 14.51
CA SER A 74 1.19 2.08 15.67
C SER A 74 2.17 3.22 15.42
N LEU A 75 1.81 4.42 15.87
CA LEU A 75 2.69 5.59 15.80
C LEU A 75 3.97 5.43 16.60
N LEU A 76 3.92 4.64 17.67
CA LEU A 76 5.04 4.46 18.59
C LEU A 76 5.96 3.30 18.22
N LYS A 77 5.54 2.45 17.28
CA LYS A 77 6.32 1.26 16.91
C LYS A 77 6.71 1.31 15.43
N LYS A 78 5.98 0.63 14.57
CA LYS A 78 6.41 0.45 13.18
C LYS A 78 5.78 1.39 12.17
N ASN A 79 4.66 1.99 12.45
CA ASN A 79 3.95 2.96 11.63
C ASN A 79 4.26 2.90 10.12
N LYS A 80 3.73 1.89 9.46
CA LYS A 80 4.00 1.63 8.04
C LYS A 80 3.51 2.77 7.13
N GLY A 81 2.42 3.43 7.51
CA GLY A 81 1.91 4.58 6.76
C GLY A 81 2.89 5.74 6.74
N ARG A 82 3.56 5.99 7.85
CA ARG A 82 4.58 7.04 7.95
C ARG A 82 5.76 6.75 7.04
N GLU A 83 6.21 5.49 7.00
CA GLU A 83 7.29 5.08 6.11
C GLU A 83 6.92 5.32 4.64
N ALA A 84 5.70 4.94 4.25
CA ALA A 84 5.22 5.14 2.90
C ALA A 84 5.19 6.62 2.53
N ALA A 85 4.71 7.48 3.43
CA ALA A 85 4.67 8.91 3.21
C ALA A 85 6.07 9.50 3.05
N LYS A 86 7.02 9.10 3.89
CA LYS A 86 8.41 9.56 3.80
C LYS A 86 9.04 9.17 2.47
N ALA A 87 8.77 7.95 2.00
CA ALA A 87 9.31 7.48 0.73
C ALA A 87 8.83 8.35 -0.43
N ILE A 88 7.54 8.71 -0.46
CA ILE A 88 6.99 9.55 -1.52
C ILE A 88 7.57 10.95 -1.48
N ILE A 89 7.64 11.54 -0.29
CA ILE A 89 8.21 12.89 -0.12
C ILE A 89 9.65 12.92 -0.62
N SER A 90 10.44 11.91 -0.29
CA SER A 90 11.83 11.80 -0.73
C SER A 90 11.95 11.71 -2.25
N VAL A 91 11.15 10.84 -2.87
CA VAL A 91 11.19 10.63 -4.33
C VAL A 91 10.76 11.90 -5.08
N LEU A 92 9.78 12.63 -4.57
CA LEU A 92 9.31 13.88 -5.19
C LEU A 92 10.25 15.06 -4.93
N GLY A 93 11.24 14.90 -4.06
CA GLY A 93 12.17 15.97 -3.75
C GLY A 93 11.61 17.07 -2.84
N LEU A 94 10.64 16.71 -2.05
CA LEU A 94 9.96 17.66 -1.15
C LEU A 94 10.60 17.72 0.25
#